data_cf4b785be4290de4f5ae149b333e9390
#
_entry.id   cf4b785be4290de4f5ae149b333e9390
#
_cell.length_a   1.000
_cell.length_b   1.000
_cell.length_c   1.000
_cell.angle_alpha   90.00
_cell.angle_beta   90.00
_cell.angle_gamma   90.00
#
_symmetry.space_group_name_H-M   'P 1'
#
loop_
_entity.id
_entity.type
_entity.pdbx_description
1 polymer ?
#
loop_
_entity_poly.entity_id
_entity_poly.type
_entity_poly.pdbx_seq_one_letter_code
_entity_poly.pdbx_strand_id
1 'polypeptide(L)'
;MIALATACALPAPAVFAAEQEPRAVFVPAPSASIKAATTELGKLLGASELVVAGERLNVGLLRRFYARHGFEPIWTTRSTQANSLMNAVLRARDQGLAPELFHANLLRSPATLPPLDRELLLSDAFLSYADALARGVMPVERRRDDEALTPEPIDVAAALNAAIENPEPAAAIEALAPATPTYRLLRQALQNFHADRPIGGKTTTSRLRQIEVNLERERWLPRRLPADRVWVNAADARLVAYHDDQPVLSTKVIVGQAERRNQSPEFQATINGVLFNPPWNIPQDIATDEILPKTSGDANYLERHNMVMLPNGGLQQLAGPNSGLGQLMFEMQNRFDVYLHDTPSKNLFGRDDRRISHGCIRVQSPRELAALLMQQPIEAIDQAIATGSTTRSDLPRPVPVFVVYQTAFADVDGRLQFRADVYGRDAEIWPHLDPERQPLAEREPPGQPRG
;
A
#
# COMPACT_ATOMS: atom_id res chain seq x y z
N MET A 1 24.38 65.75 -14.18
CA MET A 1 23.85 65.15 -12.93
C MET A 1 24.01 63.65 -13.06
N ILE A 2 24.96 63.09 -12.36
CA ILE A 2 25.34 61.68 -12.37
C ILE A 2 24.63 61.02 -11.21
N ALA A 3 23.75 60.02 -11.48
CA ALA A 3 23.07 59.23 -10.46
C ALA A 3 23.92 57.99 -10.19
N LEU A 4 24.46 57.87 -8.97
CA LEU A 4 25.09 56.66 -8.46
C LEU A 4 24.03 55.63 -8.13
N ALA A 5 24.11 54.42 -8.75
CA ALA A 5 23.37 53.27 -8.34
C ALA A 5 24.19 52.49 -7.29
N THR A 6 23.67 52.41 -6.08
CA THR A 6 24.26 51.61 -4.99
C THR A 6 23.75 50.16 -5.15
N ALA A 7 24.67 49.23 -5.44
CA ALA A 7 24.40 47.82 -5.48
C ALA A 7 24.37 47.23 -4.05
N CYS A 8 23.25 46.78 -3.56
CA CYS A 8 23.16 45.97 -2.35
C CYS A 8 23.63 44.54 -2.66
N ALA A 9 24.77 44.16 -2.11
CA ALA A 9 25.24 42.78 -2.10
C ALA A 9 24.42 41.95 -1.08
N LEU A 10 23.74 40.91 -1.54
CA LEU A 10 23.13 39.89 -0.70
C LEU A 10 24.24 38.97 -0.15
N PRO A 11 24.19 38.54 1.11
CA PRO A 11 25.13 37.56 1.63
C PRO A 11 24.86 36.17 1.00
N ALA A 12 25.94 35.49 0.62
CA ALA A 12 25.92 34.11 0.15
C ALA A 12 25.37 33.18 1.24
N PRO A 13 24.59 32.14 0.88
CA PRO A 13 24.12 31.17 1.85
C PRO A 13 25.32 30.40 2.42
N ALA A 14 25.37 30.29 3.74
CA ALA A 14 26.32 29.44 4.45
C ALA A 14 26.06 27.98 4.05
N VAL A 15 27.03 27.36 3.40
CA VAL A 15 27.04 25.91 3.15
C VAL A 15 27.33 25.24 4.48
N PHE A 16 26.30 24.76 5.15
CA PHE A 16 26.46 23.83 6.27
C PHE A 16 26.99 22.51 5.69
N ALA A 17 28.23 22.18 6.05
CA ALA A 17 28.77 20.85 5.81
C ALA A 17 27.91 19.85 6.62
N ALA A 18 27.12 19.03 5.92
CA ALA A 18 26.48 17.88 6.52
C ALA A 18 27.58 16.95 7.05
N GLU A 19 27.59 16.69 8.35
CA GLU A 19 28.42 15.63 8.93
C GLU A 19 28.05 14.32 8.18
N GLN A 20 28.98 13.83 7.37
CA GLN A 20 28.83 12.55 6.70
C GLN A 20 28.92 11.47 7.77
N GLU A 21 27.83 10.74 7.97
CA GLU A 21 27.87 9.49 8.75
C GLU A 21 28.99 8.58 8.21
N PRO A 22 29.73 7.86 9.08
CA PRO A 22 30.83 7.02 8.63
C PRO A 22 30.32 5.96 7.66
N ARG A 23 30.81 6.01 6.42
CA ARG A 23 30.53 4.99 5.40
C ARG A 23 31.16 3.68 5.83
N ALA A 24 30.33 2.63 5.98
CA ALA A 24 30.84 1.29 6.21
C ALA A 24 31.69 0.84 4.99
N VAL A 25 32.85 0.31 5.25
CA VAL A 25 33.78 -0.17 4.20
C VAL A 25 33.79 -1.70 4.20
N PHE A 26 33.46 -2.29 3.05
CA PHE A 26 33.57 -3.73 2.85
C PHE A 26 35.06 -4.12 2.71
N VAL A 27 35.51 -5.06 3.56
CA VAL A 27 36.85 -5.61 3.50
C VAL A 27 36.77 -7.04 2.92
N PRO A 28 37.38 -7.31 1.75
CA PRO A 28 37.33 -8.65 1.14
C PRO A 28 38.07 -9.69 1.98
N ALA A 29 37.56 -10.94 1.96
CA ALA A 29 38.21 -12.07 2.63
C ALA A 29 39.49 -12.52 1.90
N PRO A 30 40.48 -13.11 2.58
CA PRO A 30 41.68 -13.68 1.94
C PRO A 30 41.31 -14.79 0.96
N SER A 31 42.06 -14.85 -0.18
CA SER A 31 41.75 -15.76 -1.29
C SER A 31 41.87 -17.29 -0.95
N ALA A 32 42.63 -17.65 0.09
CA ALA A 32 42.70 -19.04 0.54
C ALA A 32 41.43 -19.59 1.18
N SER A 33 40.60 -18.71 1.77
CA SER A 33 39.31 -19.08 2.40
C SER A 33 38.18 -19.28 1.38
N ILE A 34 38.31 -18.75 0.15
CA ILE A 34 37.26 -18.78 -0.88
C ILE A 34 37.02 -20.19 -1.39
N LYS A 35 38.09 -21.00 -1.62
CA LYS A 35 37.97 -22.38 -2.15
C LYS A 35 37.27 -23.33 -1.16
N ALA A 36 37.51 -23.16 0.14
CA ALA A 36 36.83 -23.94 1.17
C ALA A 36 35.36 -23.50 1.29
N ALA A 37 35.07 -22.21 1.14
CA ALA A 37 33.73 -21.63 1.24
C ALA A 37 32.76 -22.12 0.16
N THR A 38 33.22 -22.36 -1.08
CA THR A 38 32.39 -22.83 -2.20
C THR A 38 31.63 -24.11 -1.88
N THR A 39 32.33 -25.08 -1.26
CA THR A 39 31.70 -26.37 -0.87
C THR A 39 30.80 -26.23 0.35
N GLU A 40 31.14 -25.36 1.27
CA GLU A 40 30.37 -25.13 2.50
C GLU A 40 29.09 -24.31 2.21
N LEU A 41 29.16 -23.28 1.34
CA LEU A 41 28.02 -22.46 0.95
C LEU A 41 26.89 -23.32 0.37
N GLY A 42 27.20 -24.21 -0.54
CA GLY A 42 26.22 -25.12 -1.13
C GLY A 42 25.56 -26.05 -0.10
N LYS A 43 26.32 -26.54 0.90
CA LYS A 43 25.80 -27.38 2.00
C LYS A 43 24.89 -26.55 2.93
N LEU A 44 25.31 -25.36 3.34
CA LEU A 44 24.53 -24.48 4.20
C LEU A 44 23.19 -24.09 3.56
N LEU A 45 23.21 -23.75 2.28
CA LEU A 45 22.02 -23.42 1.52
C LEU A 45 21.14 -24.64 1.17
N GLY A 46 21.60 -25.84 1.45
CA GLY A 46 20.81 -27.08 1.42
C GLY A 46 19.89 -27.26 2.62
N ALA A 47 20.18 -26.58 3.74
CA ALA A 47 19.37 -26.66 4.98
C ALA A 47 18.00 -25.99 4.82
N SER A 48 17.02 -26.42 5.62
CA SER A 48 15.69 -25.77 5.66
C SER A 48 15.73 -24.41 6.38
N GLU A 49 16.65 -24.26 7.34
CA GLU A 49 16.85 -23.07 8.15
C GLU A 49 18.34 -22.75 8.23
N LEU A 50 18.66 -21.46 8.30
CA LEU A 50 20.03 -20.97 8.41
C LEU A 50 20.06 -19.79 9.37
N VAL A 51 20.88 -19.92 10.42
CA VAL A 51 21.15 -18.85 11.40
C VAL A 51 22.63 -18.50 11.34
N VAL A 52 22.95 -17.23 11.13
CA VAL A 52 24.32 -16.71 11.03
C VAL A 52 24.47 -15.55 12.01
N ALA A 53 25.44 -15.63 12.90
CA ALA A 53 25.70 -14.62 13.95
C ALA A 53 24.46 -14.25 14.77
N GLY A 54 23.54 -15.19 15.01
CA GLY A 54 22.28 -14.99 15.73
C GLY A 54 21.11 -14.48 14.88
N GLU A 55 21.34 -14.17 13.62
CA GLU A 55 20.30 -13.72 12.67
C GLU A 55 19.81 -14.89 11.83
N ARG A 56 18.50 -15.01 11.65
CA ARG A 56 17.90 -15.99 10.76
C ARG A 56 17.84 -15.42 9.34
N LEU A 57 18.34 -16.17 8.38
CA LEU A 57 18.44 -15.77 6.97
C LEU A 57 17.32 -16.41 6.14
N ASN A 58 16.93 -15.73 5.05
CA ASN A 58 15.98 -16.25 4.09
C ASN A 58 16.64 -17.23 3.11
N VAL A 59 16.73 -18.49 3.51
CA VAL A 59 17.36 -19.57 2.73
C VAL A 59 16.77 -19.68 1.33
N GLY A 60 15.46 -19.47 1.17
CA GLY A 60 14.78 -19.55 -0.11
C GLY A 60 15.28 -18.50 -1.10
N LEU A 61 15.43 -17.24 -0.67
CA LEU A 61 15.97 -16.15 -1.48
C LEU A 61 17.45 -16.38 -1.78
N LEU A 62 18.25 -16.71 -0.76
CA LEU A 62 19.68 -17.00 -0.91
C LEU A 62 19.92 -18.13 -1.89
N ARG A 63 19.18 -19.23 -1.80
CA ARG A 63 19.30 -20.39 -2.71
C ARG A 63 19.03 -19.98 -4.16
N ARG A 64 17.98 -19.21 -4.43
CA ARG A 64 17.67 -18.71 -5.79
C ARG A 64 18.77 -17.79 -6.31
N PHE A 65 19.31 -16.93 -5.46
CA PHE A 65 20.37 -16.02 -5.82
C PHE A 65 21.67 -16.77 -6.15
N TYR A 66 22.16 -17.60 -5.24
CA TYR A 66 23.43 -18.32 -5.42
C TYR A 66 23.37 -19.45 -6.46
N ALA A 67 22.19 -19.98 -6.77
CA ALA A 67 22.05 -20.93 -7.87
C ALA A 67 22.55 -20.37 -9.22
N ARG A 68 22.44 -19.06 -9.43
CA ARG A 68 22.95 -18.36 -10.62
C ARG A 68 24.47 -18.13 -10.58
N HIS A 69 25.09 -18.30 -9.43
CA HIS A 69 26.51 -18.12 -9.19
C HIS A 69 27.23 -19.45 -8.91
N GLY A 70 26.60 -20.62 -9.20
CA GLY A 70 27.19 -21.93 -8.93
C GLY A 70 27.49 -22.19 -7.45
N PHE A 71 26.78 -21.48 -6.54
CA PHE A 71 26.99 -21.48 -5.09
C PHE A 71 28.42 -21.03 -4.69
N GLU A 72 28.97 -20.08 -5.43
CA GLU A 72 30.25 -19.44 -5.11
C GLU A 72 30.07 -18.08 -4.42
N PRO A 73 30.97 -17.71 -3.50
CA PRO A 73 30.97 -16.36 -2.91
C PRO A 73 31.25 -15.30 -3.98
N ILE A 74 30.53 -14.19 -3.93
CA ILE A 74 30.61 -13.14 -4.97
C ILE A 74 31.13 -11.79 -4.46
N TRP A 75 30.96 -11.48 -3.18
CA TRP A 75 31.23 -10.13 -2.67
C TRP A 75 32.71 -9.81 -2.52
N THR A 76 33.57 -10.82 -2.44
CA THR A 76 35.03 -10.62 -2.41
C THR A 76 35.57 -9.99 -3.69
N THR A 77 35.00 -10.29 -4.84
CA THR A 77 35.38 -9.75 -6.15
C THR A 77 34.55 -8.51 -6.54
N ARG A 78 33.46 -8.22 -5.82
CA ARG A 78 32.50 -7.14 -6.09
C ARG A 78 32.35 -6.19 -4.91
N SER A 79 33.47 -5.80 -4.30
CA SER A 79 33.50 -4.95 -3.10
C SER A 79 32.85 -3.57 -3.33
N THR A 80 32.99 -2.99 -4.52
CA THR A 80 32.37 -1.69 -4.86
C THR A 80 30.85 -1.81 -4.88
N GLN A 81 30.30 -2.85 -5.49
CA GLN A 81 28.87 -3.11 -5.53
C GLN A 81 28.33 -3.43 -4.13
N ALA A 82 29.05 -4.26 -3.36
CA ALA A 82 28.69 -4.56 -1.98
C ALA A 82 28.64 -3.30 -1.11
N ASN A 83 29.61 -2.41 -1.22
CA ASN A 83 29.60 -1.13 -0.48
C ASN A 83 28.43 -0.22 -0.90
N SER A 84 28.13 -0.13 -2.19
CA SER A 84 27.00 0.66 -2.69
C SER A 84 25.66 0.14 -2.12
N LEU A 85 25.43 -1.17 -2.20
CA LEU A 85 24.21 -1.81 -1.68
C LEU A 85 24.11 -1.73 -0.14
N MET A 86 25.22 -1.95 0.56
CA MET A 86 25.28 -1.82 2.02
C MET A 86 24.93 -0.38 2.47
N ASN A 87 25.45 0.65 1.79
CA ASN A 87 25.07 2.02 2.07
C ASN A 87 23.58 2.29 1.84
N ALA A 88 22.95 1.66 0.83
CA ALA A 88 21.51 1.77 0.61
C ALA A 88 20.72 1.12 1.76
N VAL A 89 21.12 -0.08 2.20
CA VAL A 89 20.50 -0.77 3.35
C VAL A 89 20.63 0.07 4.63
N LEU A 90 21.81 0.61 4.92
CA LEU A 90 22.02 1.44 6.10
C LEU A 90 21.21 2.74 6.09
N ARG A 91 20.80 3.21 4.91
CA ARG A 91 19.86 4.34 4.72
C ARG A 91 18.41 3.93 4.49
N ALA A 92 18.01 2.71 4.85
CA ALA A 92 16.64 2.24 4.66
C ALA A 92 15.57 3.13 5.34
N ARG A 93 15.97 3.94 6.35
CA ARG A 93 15.10 4.98 6.96
C ARG A 93 14.61 6.02 5.95
N ASP A 94 15.33 6.29 4.86
CA ASP A 94 14.87 7.15 3.76
C ASP A 94 13.68 6.56 2.99
N GLN A 95 13.42 5.28 3.22
CA GLN A 95 12.28 4.53 2.69
C GLN A 95 11.22 4.23 3.76
N GLY A 96 11.36 4.76 4.99
CA GLY A 96 10.46 4.48 6.10
C GLY A 96 10.64 3.10 6.72
N LEU A 97 11.80 2.46 6.56
CA LEU A 97 12.13 1.14 7.08
C LEU A 97 13.33 1.24 8.02
N ALA A 98 13.31 0.53 9.15
CA ALA A 98 14.49 0.46 10.00
C ALA A 98 15.57 -0.40 9.34
N PRO A 99 16.83 0.08 9.25
CA PRO A 99 17.95 -0.71 8.74
C PRO A 99 18.17 -2.02 9.50
N GLU A 100 17.78 -2.07 10.77
CA GLU A 100 17.84 -3.22 11.66
C GLU A 100 17.01 -4.42 11.15
N LEU A 101 16.02 -4.18 10.29
CA LEU A 101 15.28 -5.24 9.58
C LEU A 101 16.16 -6.03 8.62
N PHE A 102 17.33 -5.50 8.28
CA PHE A 102 18.24 -6.01 7.26
C PHE A 102 19.65 -6.21 7.82
N HIS A 103 19.78 -6.69 9.06
CA HIS A 103 21.04 -7.00 9.73
C HIS A 103 22.01 -5.83 9.91
N ALA A 104 21.51 -4.58 9.91
CA ALA A 104 22.36 -3.39 9.91
C ALA A 104 23.34 -3.34 11.10
N ASN A 105 22.97 -3.87 12.27
CA ASN A 105 23.85 -3.91 13.43
C ASN A 105 25.13 -4.71 13.18
N LEU A 106 25.03 -5.83 12.47
CA LEU A 106 26.17 -6.66 12.08
C LEU A 106 26.92 -6.05 10.87
N LEU A 107 26.19 -5.44 9.93
CA LEU A 107 26.78 -4.85 8.73
C LEU A 107 27.57 -3.55 8.99
N ARG A 108 27.36 -2.88 10.14
CA ARG A 108 28.19 -1.71 10.54
C ARG A 108 29.63 -2.09 10.89
N SER A 109 29.89 -3.38 11.22
CA SER A 109 31.22 -3.91 11.53
C SER A 109 31.47 -5.24 10.84
N PRO A 110 31.36 -5.33 9.51
CA PRO A 110 31.39 -6.60 8.78
C PRO A 110 32.76 -7.31 8.83
N ALA A 111 33.83 -6.59 9.12
CA ALA A 111 35.18 -7.13 9.23
C ALA A 111 35.37 -8.08 10.43
N THR A 112 34.48 -8.02 11.42
CA THR A 112 34.52 -8.92 12.61
C THR A 112 33.90 -10.28 12.34
N LEU A 113 33.18 -10.44 11.22
CA LEU A 113 32.50 -11.68 10.85
C LEU A 113 33.44 -12.63 10.08
N PRO A 114 33.29 -13.95 10.26
CA PRO A 114 33.90 -14.93 9.37
C PRO A 114 33.54 -14.65 7.91
N PRO A 115 34.44 -14.96 6.94
CA PRO A 115 34.20 -14.63 5.52
C PRO A 115 32.88 -15.14 4.96
N LEU A 116 32.48 -16.37 5.31
CA LEU A 116 31.26 -16.98 4.81
C LEU A 116 30.02 -16.39 5.47
N ASP A 117 30.06 -16.10 6.76
CA ASP A 117 28.98 -15.46 7.49
C ASP A 117 28.71 -14.05 6.91
N ARG A 118 29.77 -13.30 6.64
CA ARG A 118 29.69 -11.99 6.01
C ARG A 118 29.09 -12.06 4.60
N GLU A 119 29.52 -13.03 3.79
CA GLU A 119 28.98 -13.28 2.44
C GLU A 119 27.46 -13.50 2.48
N LEU A 120 27.02 -14.38 3.37
CA LEU A 120 25.60 -14.72 3.54
C LEU A 120 24.77 -13.55 4.09
N LEU A 121 25.26 -12.85 5.11
CA LEU A 121 24.56 -11.71 5.71
C LEU A 121 24.42 -10.54 4.73
N LEU A 122 25.45 -10.25 3.94
CA LEU A 122 25.35 -9.23 2.88
C LEU A 122 24.28 -9.59 1.87
N SER A 123 24.32 -10.85 1.37
CA SER A 123 23.32 -11.29 0.38
C SER A 123 21.91 -11.26 0.92
N ASP A 124 21.71 -11.74 2.15
CA ASP A 124 20.37 -11.74 2.77
C ASP A 124 19.87 -10.32 3.01
N ALA A 125 20.72 -9.42 3.50
CA ALA A 125 20.37 -8.01 3.69
C ALA A 125 19.93 -7.34 2.38
N PHE A 126 20.67 -7.58 1.28
CA PHE A 126 20.34 -6.99 -0.01
C PHE A 126 19.07 -7.57 -0.62
N LEU A 127 18.88 -8.88 -0.51
CA LEU A 127 17.66 -9.55 -0.97
C LEU A 127 16.43 -9.14 -0.15
N SER A 128 16.56 -9.13 1.18
CA SER A 128 15.48 -8.75 2.09
C SER A 128 15.10 -7.27 1.93
N TYR A 129 16.08 -6.39 1.72
CA TYR A 129 15.81 -4.97 1.43
C TYR A 129 15.12 -4.79 0.07
N ALA A 130 15.59 -5.47 -0.96
CA ALA A 130 14.97 -5.47 -2.28
C ALA A 130 13.52 -5.98 -2.23
N ASP A 131 13.26 -7.05 -1.47
CA ASP A 131 11.95 -7.61 -1.27
C ASP A 131 11.02 -6.64 -0.52
N ALA A 132 11.51 -6.02 0.55
CA ALA A 132 10.78 -5.01 1.30
C ALA A 132 10.41 -3.79 0.44
N LEU A 133 11.28 -3.33 -0.45
CA LEU A 133 10.97 -2.25 -1.39
C LEU A 133 9.91 -2.65 -2.41
N ALA A 134 9.95 -3.90 -2.88
CA ALA A 134 9.08 -4.41 -3.93
C ALA A 134 7.66 -4.75 -3.44
N ARG A 135 7.52 -5.27 -2.20
CA ARG A 135 6.28 -5.86 -1.69
C ARG A 135 5.88 -5.38 -0.28
N GLY A 136 6.74 -4.63 0.38
CA GLY A 136 6.60 -4.27 1.78
C GLY A 136 7.17 -5.34 2.73
N VAL A 137 7.23 -4.99 4.01
CA VAL A 137 7.68 -5.87 5.10
C VAL A 137 6.54 -6.70 5.69
N MET A 138 5.30 -6.35 5.36
CA MET A 138 4.10 -7.09 5.74
C MET A 138 3.50 -7.78 4.51
N PRO A 139 3.86 -9.04 4.23
CA PRO A 139 3.24 -9.81 3.15
C PRO A 139 1.75 -10.04 3.42
N VAL A 140 0.96 -10.31 2.36
CA VAL A 140 -0.50 -10.40 2.45
C VAL A 140 -0.98 -11.43 3.47
N GLU A 141 -0.20 -12.50 3.70
CA GLU A 141 -0.52 -13.58 4.65
C GLU A 141 -0.45 -13.14 6.11
N ARG A 142 0.20 -12.00 6.38
CA ARG A 142 0.33 -11.42 7.73
C ARG A 142 -0.55 -10.21 7.96
N ARG A 143 -1.28 -9.77 6.93
CA ARG A 143 -2.22 -8.66 7.03
C ARG A 143 -3.60 -9.16 7.43
N ARG A 144 -4.47 -8.25 7.73
CA ARG A 144 -5.89 -8.53 7.96
C ARG A 144 -6.52 -9.08 6.67
N ASP A 145 -7.54 -9.92 6.83
CA ASP A 145 -8.26 -10.48 5.67
C ASP A 145 -8.90 -9.41 4.77
N ASP A 146 -9.20 -8.25 5.33
CA ASP A 146 -9.77 -7.10 4.62
C ASP A 146 -8.69 -6.13 4.05
N GLU A 147 -7.41 -6.47 4.13
CA GLU A 147 -6.26 -5.78 3.52
C GLU A 147 -5.67 -6.64 2.41
N ALA A 148 -6.37 -6.73 1.28
CA ALA A 148 -6.12 -7.69 0.20
C ALA A 148 -5.37 -7.12 -1.01
N LEU A 149 -4.87 -5.89 -0.94
CA LEU A 149 -4.03 -5.33 -1.99
C LEU A 149 -2.72 -6.10 -2.09
N THR A 150 -2.35 -6.51 -3.29
CA THR A 150 -1.14 -7.33 -3.51
C THR A 150 -0.41 -6.80 -4.74
N PRO A 151 0.89 -6.47 -4.62
CA PRO A 151 1.69 -6.04 -5.75
C PRO A 151 1.95 -7.22 -6.71
N GLU A 152 2.34 -6.89 -7.95
CA GLU A 152 2.77 -7.90 -8.90
C GLU A 152 3.97 -8.68 -8.37
N PRO A 153 4.00 -10.02 -8.54
CA PRO A 153 5.13 -10.84 -8.15
C PRO A 153 6.43 -10.39 -8.85
N ILE A 154 7.53 -10.39 -8.09
CA ILE A 154 8.85 -10.08 -8.62
C ILE A 154 9.87 -11.13 -8.19
N ASP A 155 10.77 -11.51 -9.10
CA ASP A 155 11.96 -12.29 -8.75
C ASP A 155 13.07 -11.38 -8.22
N VAL A 156 13.08 -11.19 -6.89
CA VAL A 156 14.06 -10.32 -6.21
C VAL A 156 15.49 -10.82 -6.40
N ALA A 157 15.70 -12.14 -6.49
CA ALA A 157 17.01 -12.70 -6.73
C ALA A 157 17.51 -12.36 -8.16
N ALA A 158 16.61 -12.39 -9.14
CA ALA A 158 16.93 -11.90 -10.49
C ALA A 158 17.21 -10.39 -10.51
N ALA A 159 16.42 -9.60 -9.77
CA ALA A 159 16.61 -8.17 -9.67
C ALA A 159 17.96 -7.80 -9.03
N LEU A 160 18.37 -8.49 -7.95
CA LEU A 160 19.69 -8.28 -7.35
C LEU A 160 20.82 -8.66 -8.31
N ASN A 161 20.69 -9.78 -9.04
CA ASN A 161 21.69 -10.18 -10.05
C ASN A 161 21.83 -9.10 -11.14
N ALA A 162 20.73 -8.53 -11.63
CA ALA A 162 20.76 -7.44 -12.60
C ALA A 162 21.37 -6.16 -12.02
N ALA A 163 21.08 -5.85 -10.75
CA ALA A 163 21.61 -4.69 -10.06
C ALA A 163 23.15 -4.77 -9.88
N ILE A 164 23.71 -5.94 -9.61
CA ILE A 164 25.16 -6.13 -9.44
C ILE A 164 25.92 -5.77 -10.72
N GLU A 165 25.33 -6.02 -11.88
CA GLU A 165 25.92 -5.69 -13.18
C GLU A 165 25.64 -4.22 -13.61
N ASN A 166 24.86 -3.49 -12.84
CA ASN A 166 24.55 -2.08 -13.09
C ASN A 166 25.67 -1.17 -12.54
N PRO A 167 26.04 -0.06 -13.22
CA PRO A 167 26.97 0.94 -12.67
C PRO A 167 26.53 1.52 -11.32
N GLU A 168 25.23 1.59 -11.07
CA GLU A 168 24.63 2.10 -9.83
C GLU A 168 23.72 1.03 -9.17
N PRO A 169 24.31 0.02 -8.51
CA PRO A 169 23.53 -1.12 -7.98
C PRO A 169 22.48 -0.70 -6.94
N ALA A 170 22.80 0.27 -6.09
CA ALA A 170 21.86 0.79 -5.09
C ALA A 170 20.64 1.42 -5.74
N ALA A 171 20.83 2.27 -6.75
CA ALA A 171 19.73 2.90 -7.49
C ALA A 171 18.85 1.86 -8.21
N ALA A 172 19.48 0.81 -8.78
CA ALA A 172 18.76 -0.29 -9.42
C ALA A 172 17.86 -1.05 -8.44
N ILE A 173 18.31 -1.30 -7.20
CA ILE A 173 17.49 -1.90 -6.15
C ILE A 173 16.43 -0.93 -5.65
N GLU A 174 16.76 0.33 -5.42
CA GLU A 174 15.77 1.34 -4.99
C GLU A 174 14.67 1.58 -6.02
N ALA A 175 14.92 1.31 -7.30
CA ALA A 175 13.90 1.36 -8.36
C ALA A 175 12.83 0.26 -8.26
N LEU A 176 12.99 -0.72 -7.35
CA LEU A 176 11.94 -1.69 -7.02
C LEU A 176 10.80 -1.08 -6.20
N ALA A 177 11.05 0.03 -5.54
CA ALA A 177 10.01 0.77 -4.81
C ALA A 177 8.94 1.33 -5.78
N PRO A 178 7.71 1.60 -5.28
CA PRO A 178 6.65 2.19 -6.09
C PRO A 178 7.05 3.53 -6.72
N ALA A 179 6.59 3.77 -7.95
CA ALA A 179 6.82 5.03 -8.68
C ALA A 179 5.62 5.99 -8.60
N THR A 180 4.67 5.76 -7.68
CA THR A 180 3.46 6.57 -7.56
C THR A 180 3.78 8.01 -7.10
N PRO A 181 2.96 9.01 -7.46
CA PRO A 181 3.12 10.36 -6.94
C PRO A 181 3.09 10.41 -5.41
N THR A 182 2.20 9.63 -4.78
CA THR A 182 2.07 9.53 -3.31
C THR A 182 3.37 9.01 -2.69
N TYR A 183 3.95 7.92 -3.20
CA TYR A 183 5.19 7.37 -2.65
C TYR A 183 6.34 8.39 -2.70
N ARG A 184 6.51 9.08 -3.84
CA ARG A 184 7.55 10.12 -3.97
C ARG A 184 7.36 11.27 -3.00
N LEU A 185 6.13 11.75 -2.85
CA LEU A 185 5.80 12.86 -1.94
C LEU A 185 6.02 12.47 -0.47
N LEU A 186 5.62 11.26 -0.08
CA LEU A 186 5.84 10.74 1.27
C LEU A 186 7.33 10.58 1.58
N ARG A 187 8.15 10.07 0.64
CA ARG A 187 9.61 10.01 0.79
C ARG A 187 10.22 11.39 0.98
N GLN A 188 9.83 12.37 0.17
CA GLN A 188 10.32 13.74 0.32
C GLN A 188 9.92 14.34 1.67
N ALA A 189 8.69 14.11 2.11
CA ALA A 189 8.23 14.55 3.43
C ALA A 189 9.04 13.88 4.55
N LEU A 190 9.31 12.58 4.45
CA LEU A 190 10.13 11.84 5.40
C LEU A 190 11.54 12.43 5.51
N GLN A 191 12.20 12.71 4.40
CA GLN A 191 13.53 13.34 4.36
C GLN A 191 13.53 14.73 5.02
N ASN A 192 12.51 15.55 4.75
CA ASN A 192 12.37 16.85 5.38
C ASN A 192 12.17 16.71 6.90
N PHE A 193 11.38 15.75 7.37
CA PHE A 193 11.23 15.47 8.81
C PHE A 193 12.53 15.04 9.49
N HIS A 194 13.41 14.31 8.79
CA HIS A 194 14.71 13.92 9.32
C HIS A 194 15.70 15.08 9.34
N ALA A 195 15.67 15.97 8.34
CA ALA A 195 16.58 17.13 8.23
C ALA A 195 16.27 18.21 9.27
N ASP A 196 14.99 18.50 9.51
CA ASP A 196 14.57 19.61 10.39
C ASP A 196 14.76 19.31 11.89
N ARG A 197 15.19 18.09 12.28
CA ARG A 197 15.28 17.63 13.68
C ARG A 197 14.12 18.22 14.51
N PRO A 198 12.91 17.72 14.38
CA PRO A 198 11.78 18.35 15.03
C PRO A 198 11.99 18.34 16.53
N ILE A 199 11.93 19.51 17.14
CA ILE A 199 11.76 19.66 18.58
C ILE A 199 10.48 18.91 18.92
N GLY A 200 10.62 17.71 19.50
CA GLY A 200 9.61 16.67 19.58
C GLY A 200 8.27 17.15 20.13
N GLY A 201 7.26 17.14 19.31
CA GLY A 201 5.85 17.29 19.69
C GLY A 201 5.04 16.07 19.25
N LYS A 202 4.00 15.72 20.01
CA LYS A 202 3.11 14.57 19.70
C LYS A 202 2.59 14.58 18.25
N THR A 203 2.33 15.76 17.70
CA THR A 203 1.84 15.93 16.32
C THR A 203 2.89 15.52 15.28
N THR A 204 4.17 15.84 15.52
CA THR A 204 5.27 15.48 14.61
C THR A 204 5.47 13.96 14.57
N THR A 205 5.51 13.31 15.73
CA THR A 205 5.65 11.85 15.85
C THR A 205 4.46 11.13 15.19
N SER A 206 3.25 11.63 15.35
CA SER A 206 2.05 11.06 14.72
C SER A 206 2.11 11.15 13.18
N ARG A 207 2.56 12.28 12.63
CA ARG A 207 2.68 12.46 11.17
C ARG A 207 3.80 11.61 10.59
N LEU A 208 4.94 11.52 11.28
CA LEU A 208 6.03 10.62 10.88
C LEU A 208 5.54 9.17 10.77
N ARG A 209 4.83 8.70 11.81
CA ARG A 209 4.20 7.38 11.80
C ARG A 209 3.27 7.19 10.59
N GLN A 210 2.39 8.17 10.31
CA GLN A 210 1.49 8.10 9.15
C GLN A 210 2.26 8.05 7.82
N ILE A 211 3.35 8.80 7.67
CA ILE A 211 4.21 8.77 6.50
C ILE A 211 4.83 7.38 6.32
N GLU A 212 5.47 6.83 7.36
CA GLU A 212 6.12 5.51 7.31
C GLU A 212 5.12 4.40 6.96
N VAL A 213 3.96 4.39 7.61
CA VAL A 213 2.90 3.39 7.36
C VAL A 213 2.33 3.50 5.95
N ASN A 214 2.14 4.70 5.43
CA ASN A 214 1.61 4.85 4.08
C ASN A 214 2.67 4.61 2.99
N LEU A 215 3.96 4.77 3.27
CA LEU A 215 5.03 4.23 2.42
C LEU A 215 4.94 2.70 2.33
N GLU A 216 4.63 2.01 3.44
CA GLU A 216 4.42 0.57 3.43
C GLU A 216 3.18 0.18 2.60
N ARG A 217 2.03 0.85 2.78
CA ARG A 217 0.80 0.59 1.99
C ARG A 217 0.99 0.83 0.50
N GLU A 218 1.79 1.81 0.12
CA GLU A 218 2.10 2.05 -1.29
C GLU A 218 2.82 0.85 -1.93
N ARG A 219 3.63 0.09 -1.18
CA ARG A 219 4.31 -1.13 -1.65
C ARG A 219 3.36 -2.30 -1.88
N TRP A 220 2.12 -2.23 -1.39
CA TRP A 220 1.08 -3.24 -1.62
C TRP A 220 0.32 -3.02 -2.92
N LEU A 221 0.56 -1.90 -3.59
CA LEU A 221 -0.04 -1.54 -4.88
C LEU A 221 0.82 -2.03 -6.05
N PRO A 222 0.24 -2.16 -7.25
CA PRO A 222 1.03 -2.31 -8.46
C PRO A 222 2.05 -1.17 -8.58
N ARG A 223 3.29 -1.49 -8.96
CA ARG A 223 4.35 -0.46 -9.12
C ARG A 223 4.01 0.63 -10.11
N ARG A 224 3.21 0.30 -11.11
CA ARG A 224 2.62 1.24 -12.05
C ARG A 224 1.11 1.06 -12.00
N LEU A 225 0.42 2.10 -11.62
CA LEU A 225 -1.04 2.09 -11.63
C LEU A 225 -1.54 2.18 -13.09
N PRO A 226 -2.67 1.53 -13.41
CA PRO A 226 -3.33 1.75 -14.70
C PRO A 226 -3.67 3.22 -14.90
N ALA A 227 -3.43 3.74 -16.11
CA ALA A 227 -3.69 5.14 -16.45
C ALA A 227 -5.18 5.50 -16.32
N ASP A 228 -6.06 4.59 -16.74
CA ASP A 228 -7.50 4.66 -16.51
C ASP A 228 -7.85 3.82 -15.27
N ARG A 229 -8.38 4.44 -14.23
CA ARG A 229 -8.73 3.76 -12.97
C ARG A 229 -9.73 4.55 -12.13
N VAL A 230 -10.46 3.86 -11.30
CA VAL A 230 -11.23 4.43 -10.19
C VAL A 230 -10.45 4.22 -8.90
N TRP A 231 -10.27 5.27 -8.13
CA TRP A 231 -9.53 5.27 -6.87
C TRP A 231 -10.44 5.71 -5.73
N VAL A 232 -10.62 4.87 -4.73
CA VAL A 232 -11.41 5.19 -3.54
C VAL A 232 -10.52 5.14 -2.32
N ASN A 233 -10.29 6.28 -1.67
CA ASN A 233 -9.60 6.30 -0.39
C ASN A 233 -10.63 6.33 0.75
N ALA A 234 -10.76 5.22 1.48
CA ALA A 234 -11.74 5.09 2.57
C ALA A 234 -11.42 6.02 3.75
N ALA A 235 -10.13 6.30 4.03
CA ALA A 235 -9.74 7.24 5.09
C ALA A 235 -10.15 8.70 4.77
N ASP A 236 -10.14 9.07 3.48
CA ASP A 236 -10.56 10.41 2.99
C ASP A 236 -12.06 10.48 2.67
N ALA A 237 -12.73 9.33 2.57
CA ALA A 237 -14.11 9.19 2.09
C ALA A 237 -14.32 9.93 0.75
N ARG A 238 -13.43 9.69 -0.21
CA ARG A 238 -13.41 10.30 -1.54
C ARG A 238 -13.10 9.27 -2.62
N LEU A 239 -13.77 9.45 -3.77
CA LEU A 239 -13.51 8.74 -5.01
C LEU A 239 -12.92 9.73 -6.03
N VAL A 240 -11.89 9.28 -6.75
CA VAL A 240 -11.31 9.97 -7.91
C VAL A 240 -11.29 9.00 -9.09
N ALA A 241 -11.84 9.40 -10.24
CA ALA A 241 -11.65 8.68 -11.48
C ALA A 241 -10.54 9.37 -12.29
N TYR A 242 -9.63 8.55 -12.82
CA TYR A 242 -8.50 8.95 -13.64
C TYR A 242 -8.69 8.48 -15.09
N HIS A 243 -8.31 9.33 -16.02
CA HIS A 243 -8.17 9.01 -17.44
C HIS A 243 -6.82 9.55 -17.93
N ASP A 244 -6.00 8.70 -18.54
CA ASP A 244 -4.61 9.01 -18.94
C ASP A 244 -3.79 9.60 -17.76
N ASP A 245 -3.91 8.99 -16.58
CA ASP A 245 -3.31 9.46 -15.32
C ASP A 245 -3.75 10.84 -14.83
N GLN A 246 -4.71 11.50 -15.50
CA GLN A 246 -5.27 12.78 -15.06
C GLN A 246 -6.57 12.57 -14.29
N PRO A 247 -6.77 13.27 -13.15
CA PRO A 247 -8.03 13.22 -12.43
C PRO A 247 -9.13 13.92 -13.24
N VAL A 248 -10.15 13.18 -13.65
CA VAL A 248 -11.27 13.70 -14.46
C VAL A 248 -12.58 13.84 -13.68
N LEU A 249 -12.71 13.13 -12.56
CA LEU A 249 -13.85 13.25 -11.65
C LEU A 249 -13.36 13.06 -10.22
N SER A 250 -13.77 13.96 -9.32
CA SER A 250 -13.54 13.80 -7.88
C SER A 250 -14.86 14.01 -7.14
N THR A 251 -15.29 13.01 -6.38
CA THR A 251 -16.59 13.02 -5.68
C THR A 251 -16.47 12.45 -4.27
N LYS A 252 -17.38 12.88 -3.38
CA LYS A 252 -17.47 12.32 -2.03
C LYS A 252 -18.06 10.92 -2.08
N VAL A 253 -17.61 10.08 -1.11
CA VAL A 253 -18.24 8.78 -0.87
C VAL A 253 -18.64 8.63 0.60
N ILE A 254 -19.55 7.70 0.85
CA ILE A 254 -19.85 7.17 2.17
C ILE A 254 -19.24 5.78 2.21
N VAL A 255 -18.46 5.50 3.26
CA VAL A 255 -17.72 4.26 3.46
C VAL A 255 -18.15 3.56 4.75
N GLY A 256 -17.61 2.40 5.01
CA GLY A 256 -17.90 1.57 6.17
C GLY A 256 -17.65 2.26 7.51
N GLN A 257 -18.40 1.85 8.53
CA GLN A 257 -18.26 2.30 9.92
C GLN A 257 -16.89 1.92 10.51
N ALA A 258 -16.58 2.43 11.69
CA ALA A 258 -15.32 2.12 12.39
C ALA A 258 -15.28 0.69 12.94
N GLU A 259 -16.46 0.09 13.23
CA GLU A 259 -16.55 -1.31 13.70
C GLU A 259 -15.95 -2.24 12.66
N ARG A 260 -15.07 -3.13 13.11
CA ARG A 260 -14.24 -3.99 12.25
C ARG A 260 -15.05 -4.73 11.17
N ARG A 261 -16.21 -5.30 11.53
CA ARG A 261 -17.09 -6.03 10.60
C ARG A 261 -17.70 -5.19 9.50
N ASN A 262 -17.77 -3.86 9.71
CA ASN A 262 -18.43 -2.90 8.82
C ASN A 262 -17.43 -1.99 8.09
N GLN A 263 -16.12 -2.17 8.29
CA GLN A 263 -15.10 -1.38 7.59
C GLN A 263 -15.10 -1.68 6.09
N SER A 264 -14.87 -0.66 5.27
CA SER A 264 -14.59 -0.90 3.85
C SER A 264 -13.23 -1.57 3.71
N PRO A 265 -13.13 -2.73 3.01
CA PRO A 265 -11.87 -3.44 2.81
C PRO A 265 -10.95 -2.71 1.84
N GLU A 266 -9.66 -3.05 1.88
CA GLU A 266 -8.66 -2.63 0.89
C GLU A 266 -8.49 -3.73 -0.16
N PHE A 267 -8.80 -3.44 -1.41
CA PHE A 267 -8.71 -4.43 -2.49
C PHE A 267 -8.64 -3.76 -3.87
N GLN A 268 -8.24 -4.56 -4.84
CA GLN A 268 -8.35 -4.24 -6.25
C GLN A 268 -9.45 -5.11 -6.89
N ALA A 269 -10.24 -4.49 -7.76
CA ALA A 269 -11.22 -5.17 -8.59
C ALA A 269 -11.29 -4.51 -9.97
N THR A 270 -12.24 -4.93 -10.79
CA THR A 270 -12.49 -4.35 -12.11
C THR A 270 -13.98 -4.08 -12.27
N ILE A 271 -14.34 -2.85 -12.63
CA ILE A 271 -15.70 -2.50 -13.00
C ILE A 271 -15.93 -2.93 -14.45
N ASN A 272 -16.89 -3.84 -14.65
CA ASN A 272 -17.21 -4.40 -15.97
C ASN A 272 -18.50 -3.82 -16.55
N GLY A 273 -19.41 -3.34 -15.72
CA GLY A 273 -20.71 -2.84 -16.13
C GLY A 273 -21.38 -1.97 -15.09
N VAL A 274 -22.49 -1.37 -15.52
CA VAL A 274 -23.39 -0.59 -14.67
C VAL A 274 -24.75 -1.27 -14.67
N LEU A 275 -25.31 -1.48 -13.48
CA LEU A 275 -26.66 -1.94 -13.27
C LEU A 275 -27.55 -0.73 -12.95
N PHE A 276 -28.54 -0.50 -13.82
CA PHE A 276 -29.54 0.53 -13.67
C PHE A 276 -30.74 -0.02 -12.89
N ASN A 277 -31.31 0.78 -12.01
CA ASN A 277 -32.43 0.42 -11.16
C ASN A 277 -32.25 -0.97 -10.51
N PRO A 278 -31.15 -1.17 -9.73
CA PRO A 278 -30.84 -2.47 -9.12
C PRO A 278 -31.83 -2.82 -8.02
N PRO A 279 -32.33 -4.08 -7.96
CA PRO A 279 -32.88 -4.60 -6.72
C PRO A 279 -31.74 -4.82 -5.72
N TRP A 280 -32.02 -4.68 -4.43
CA TRP A 280 -31.05 -4.93 -3.38
C TRP A 280 -31.30 -6.27 -2.69
N ASN A 281 -30.46 -7.25 -2.97
CA ASN A 281 -30.40 -8.45 -2.15
C ASN A 281 -29.79 -8.07 -0.81
N ILE A 282 -30.59 -8.06 0.24
CA ILE A 282 -30.19 -7.57 1.55
C ILE A 282 -29.34 -8.64 2.23
N PRO A 283 -28.10 -8.31 2.64
CA PRO A 283 -27.25 -9.23 3.39
C PRO A 283 -27.96 -9.76 4.64
N GLN A 284 -27.69 -11.02 5.00
CA GLN A 284 -28.41 -11.73 6.05
C GLN A 284 -28.26 -11.05 7.42
N ASP A 285 -27.09 -10.51 7.73
CA ASP A 285 -26.81 -9.75 8.95
C ASP A 285 -27.66 -8.48 9.04
N ILE A 286 -27.71 -7.67 7.97
CA ILE A 286 -28.56 -6.47 7.89
C ILE A 286 -30.04 -6.84 7.98
N ALA A 287 -30.47 -7.92 7.29
CA ALA A 287 -31.85 -8.39 7.37
C ALA A 287 -32.23 -8.75 8.80
N THR A 288 -31.37 -9.53 9.49
CA THR A 288 -31.64 -10.05 10.83
C THR A 288 -31.51 -8.98 11.92
N ASP A 289 -30.45 -8.14 11.84
CA ASP A 289 -30.13 -7.20 12.92
C ASP A 289 -30.92 -5.90 12.79
N GLU A 290 -31.28 -5.46 11.58
CA GLU A 290 -31.83 -4.11 11.37
C GLU A 290 -33.27 -4.08 10.79
N ILE A 291 -33.66 -5.05 9.98
CA ILE A 291 -34.94 -4.97 9.25
C ILE A 291 -36.00 -5.84 9.89
N LEU A 292 -35.76 -7.13 10.08
CA LEU A 292 -36.75 -8.08 10.61
C LEU A 292 -37.25 -7.69 12.03
N PRO A 293 -36.44 -7.13 12.95
CA PRO A 293 -36.95 -6.67 14.23
C PRO A 293 -38.05 -5.59 14.11
N LYS A 294 -38.01 -4.77 13.05
CA LYS A 294 -38.99 -3.70 12.81
C LYS A 294 -40.34 -4.24 12.37
N THR A 295 -40.37 -5.44 11.77
CA THR A 295 -41.63 -6.09 11.36
C THR A 295 -42.50 -6.56 12.55
N SER A 296 -41.87 -6.77 13.72
CA SER A 296 -42.61 -7.14 14.95
C SER A 296 -43.54 -6.03 15.46
N GLY A 297 -43.18 -4.77 15.22
CA GLY A 297 -44.03 -3.59 15.59
C GLY A 297 -44.88 -3.08 14.44
N ASP A 298 -44.70 -3.58 13.24
CA ASP A 298 -45.31 -3.06 12.02
C ASP A 298 -45.41 -4.14 10.94
N ALA A 299 -46.54 -4.81 10.90
CA ALA A 299 -46.77 -5.93 9.96
C ALA A 299 -46.62 -5.54 8.47
N ASN A 300 -46.82 -4.27 8.12
CA ASN A 300 -46.70 -3.77 6.75
C ASN A 300 -45.32 -3.11 6.48
N TYR A 301 -44.34 -3.30 7.38
CA TYR A 301 -43.03 -2.68 7.24
C TYR A 301 -42.34 -3.01 5.91
N LEU A 302 -42.35 -4.30 5.54
CA LEU A 302 -41.69 -4.77 4.30
C LEU A 302 -42.41 -4.17 3.06
N GLU A 303 -43.73 -4.21 3.02
CA GLU A 303 -44.51 -3.67 1.90
C GLU A 303 -44.25 -2.15 1.72
N ARG A 304 -44.29 -1.37 2.81
CA ARG A 304 -44.05 0.09 2.75
C ARG A 304 -42.62 0.45 2.32
N HIS A 305 -41.66 -0.45 2.54
CA HIS A 305 -40.27 -0.26 2.13
C HIS A 305 -39.93 -1.00 0.83
N ASN A 306 -40.99 -1.48 0.10
CA ASN A 306 -40.82 -2.17 -1.16
C ASN A 306 -39.91 -3.42 -1.05
N MET A 307 -40.05 -4.18 0.04
CA MET A 307 -39.25 -5.36 0.34
C MET A 307 -40.10 -6.66 0.22
N VAL A 308 -39.47 -7.72 -0.27
CA VAL A 308 -40.13 -9.03 -0.44
C VAL A 308 -39.23 -10.13 0.14
N MET A 309 -39.87 -11.13 0.74
CA MET A 309 -39.21 -12.38 1.12
C MET A 309 -39.08 -13.28 -0.11
N LEU A 310 -37.85 -13.72 -0.38
CA LEU A 310 -37.58 -14.65 -1.46
C LEU A 310 -37.88 -16.10 -1.05
N PRO A 311 -38.13 -17.03 -2.00
CA PRO A 311 -38.40 -18.43 -1.68
C PRO A 311 -37.28 -19.14 -0.91
N ASN A 312 -36.07 -18.69 -1.02
CA ASN A 312 -34.88 -19.18 -0.27
C ASN A 312 -34.75 -18.62 1.13
N GLY A 313 -35.72 -17.80 1.62
CA GLY A 313 -35.68 -17.12 2.91
C GLY A 313 -34.87 -15.81 2.92
N GLY A 314 -34.28 -15.43 1.82
CA GLY A 314 -33.57 -14.14 1.70
C GLY A 314 -34.55 -12.96 1.63
N LEU A 315 -34.09 -11.76 1.98
CA LEU A 315 -34.83 -10.51 1.88
C LEU A 315 -34.30 -9.70 0.70
N GLN A 316 -35.19 -9.21 -0.15
CA GLN A 316 -34.84 -8.35 -1.27
C GLN A 316 -35.68 -7.08 -1.23
N GLN A 317 -35.00 -5.92 -1.41
CA GLN A 317 -35.68 -4.68 -1.73
C GLN A 317 -35.77 -4.51 -3.24
N LEU A 318 -36.98 -4.31 -3.73
CA LEU A 318 -37.25 -4.14 -5.17
C LEU A 318 -36.67 -2.79 -5.65
N ALA A 319 -36.38 -2.73 -6.96
CA ALA A 319 -35.92 -1.51 -7.59
C ALA A 319 -36.90 -0.35 -7.37
N GLY A 320 -36.37 0.85 -7.23
CA GLY A 320 -37.17 2.05 -7.06
C GLY A 320 -36.37 3.23 -6.54
N PRO A 321 -36.94 4.43 -6.54
CA PRO A 321 -36.23 5.67 -6.15
C PRO A 321 -35.79 5.65 -4.68
N ASN A 322 -36.42 4.86 -3.83
CA ASN A 322 -36.11 4.71 -2.40
C ASN A 322 -35.32 3.44 -2.09
N SER A 323 -34.84 2.68 -3.11
CA SER A 323 -33.98 1.52 -2.90
C SER A 323 -32.69 1.93 -2.18
N GLY A 324 -32.21 1.13 -1.24
CA GLY A 324 -30.95 1.36 -0.51
C GLY A 324 -29.73 1.47 -1.43
N LEU A 325 -29.76 0.81 -2.60
CA LEU A 325 -28.74 0.92 -3.63
C LEU A 325 -28.92 2.13 -4.56
N GLY A 326 -30.00 2.90 -4.38
CA GLY A 326 -30.35 3.98 -5.32
C GLY A 326 -30.67 3.45 -6.71
N GLN A 327 -30.32 4.21 -7.74
CA GLN A 327 -30.67 3.93 -9.13
C GLN A 327 -29.50 3.38 -9.97
N LEU A 328 -28.28 3.32 -9.42
CA LEU A 328 -27.07 2.88 -10.10
C LEU A 328 -26.20 2.03 -9.18
N MET A 329 -25.70 0.92 -9.70
CA MET A 329 -24.67 0.10 -9.07
C MET A 329 -23.60 -0.25 -10.11
N PHE A 330 -22.31 -0.14 -9.72
CA PHE A 330 -21.17 -0.48 -10.55
C PHE A 330 -20.75 -1.91 -10.21
N GLU A 331 -20.84 -2.81 -11.19
CA GLU A 331 -20.47 -4.20 -11.02
C GLU A 331 -18.96 -4.40 -10.97
N MET A 332 -18.47 -4.86 -9.84
CA MET A 332 -17.08 -5.20 -9.61
C MET A 332 -16.99 -6.46 -8.75
N GLN A 333 -16.69 -7.59 -9.37
CA GLN A 333 -16.57 -8.85 -8.64
C GLN A 333 -15.38 -8.81 -7.68
N ASN A 334 -15.63 -9.12 -6.41
CA ASN A 334 -14.62 -9.23 -5.37
C ASN A 334 -15.12 -10.16 -4.25
N ARG A 335 -14.22 -10.69 -3.42
CA ARG A 335 -14.54 -11.64 -2.34
C ARG A 335 -15.26 -11.03 -1.15
N PHE A 336 -15.41 -9.71 -1.10
CA PHE A 336 -16.00 -8.97 0.02
C PHE A 336 -17.45 -8.57 -0.24
N ASP A 337 -17.98 -8.82 -1.43
CA ASP A 337 -19.32 -8.38 -1.86
C ASP A 337 -19.54 -6.86 -1.67
N VAL A 338 -18.48 -6.07 -1.86
CA VAL A 338 -18.50 -4.61 -1.78
C VAL A 338 -18.70 -4.00 -3.16
N TYR A 339 -19.61 -3.02 -3.27
CA TYR A 339 -19.95 -2.34 -4.52
C TYR A 339 -19.84 -0.83 -4.37
N LEU A 340 -19.59 -0.16 -5.51
CA LEU A 340 -19.88 1.26 -5.67
C LEU A 340 -21.33 1.42 -6.09
N HIS A 341 -22.12 2.23 -5.39
CA HIS A 341 -23.54 2.38 -5.71
C HIS A 341 -24.09 3.77 -5.35
N ASP A 342 -25.23 4.06 -5.89
CA ASP A 342 -26.04 5.22 -5.59
C ASP A 342 -26.72 5.09 -4.21
N THR A 343 -27.44 6.13 -3.77
CA THR A 343 -28.27 6.14 -2.56
C THR A 343 -29.35 7.21 -2.66
N PRO A 344 -30.56 6.95 -2.16
CA PRO A 344 -31.59 8.00 -2.01
C PRO A 344 -31.24 9.03 -0.93
N SER A 345 -30.39 8.65 0.04
CA SER A 345 -30.01 9.48 1.18
C SER A 345 -28.91 10.50 0.84
N LYS A 346 -29.11 11.32 -0.19
CA LYS A 346 -28.12 12.30 -0.69
C LYS A 346 -27.68 13.34 0.34
N ASN A 347 -28.54 13.67 1.29
CA ASN A 347 -28.23 14.61 2.38
C ASN A 347 -27.06 14.14 3.27
N LEU A 348 -26.81 12.83 3.35
CA LEU A 348 -25.73 12.27 4.16
C LEU A 348 -24.32 12.65 3.65
N PHE A 349 -24.17 13.02 2.38
CA PHE A 349 -22.90 13.53 1.84
C PHE A 349 -22.51 14.92 2.38
N GLY A 350 -23.43 15.63 3.01
CA GLY A 350 -23.17 16.89 3.72
C GLY A 350 -22.49 16.70 5.08
N ARG A 351 -22.42 15.47 5.60
CA ARG A 351 -21.77 15.19 6.89
C ARG A 351 -20.25 15.25 6.74
N ASP A 352 -19.58 15.70 7.79
CA ASP A 352 -18.12 15.65 7.89
C ASP A 352 -17.64 14.21 8.04
N ASP A 353 -18.27 13.45 8.94
CA ASP A 353 -18.05 12.02 9.07
C ASP A 353 -19.02 11.24 8.17
N ARG A 354 -18.45 10.56 7.17
CA ARG A 354 -19.19 9.76 6.20
C ARG A 354 -18.90 8.26 6.31
N ARG A 355 -18.44 7.80 7.48
CA ARG A 355 -18.22 6.38 7.80
C ARG A 355 -19.48 5.83 8.47
N ILE A 356 -20.48 5.50 7.66
CA ILE A 356 -21.80 5.12 8.13
C ILE A 356 -22.45 3.97 7.33
N SER A 357 -21.71 3.28 6.44
CA SER A 357 -22.18 2.09 5.73
C SER A 357 -21.69 0.80 6.42
N HIS A 358 -22.17 -0.34 5.92
CA HIS A 358 -21.71 -1.68 6.32
C HIS A 358 -20.57 -2.23 5.44
N GLY A 359 -19.75 -1.33 4.86
CA GLY A 359 -18.63 -1.71 4.01
C GLY A 359 -18.77 -1.26 2.56
N CYS A 360 -19.98 -1.33 1.98
CA CYS A 360 -20.27 -0.83 0.63
C CYS A 360 -20.04 0.69 0.51
N ILE A 361 -19.75 1.15 -0.70
CA ILE A 361 -19.30 2.51 -0.97
C ILE A 361 -20.40 3.25 -1.74
N ARG A 362 -21.08 4.22 -1.06
CA ARG A 362 -22.08 5.06 -1.68
C ARG A 362 -21.40 6.25 -2.35
N VAL A 363 -21.76 6.52 -3.60
CA VAL A 363 -21.16 7.59 -4.44
C VAL A 363 -22.09 8.79 -4.50
N GLN A 364 -21.57 10.01 -4.28
CA GLN A 364 -22.36 11.23 -4.34
C GLN A 364 -22.81 11.56 -5.78
N SER A 365 -21.90 11.42 -6.74
CA SER A 365 -22.09 11.70 -8.17
C SER A 365 -22.05 10.42 -9.01
N PRO A 366 -22.96 9.44 -8.81
CA PRO A 366 -22.90 8.16 -9.51
C PRO A 366 -23.28 8.28 -10.99
N ARG A 367 -24.09 9.27 -11.38
CA ARG A 367 -24.53 9.50 -12.75
C ARG A 367 -23.35 10.01 -13.60
N GLU A 368 -22.59 10.97 -13.08
CA GLU A 368 -21.38 11.51 -13.71
C GLU A 368 -20.30 10.42 -13.82
N LEU A 369 -20.16 9.58 -12.78
CA LEU A 369 -19.25 8.43 -12.85
C LEU A 369 -19.69 7.43 -13.92
N ALA A 370 -20.99 7.10 -14.02
CA ALA A 370 -21.51 6.20 -15.03
C ALA A 370 -21.31 6.77 -16.45
N ALA A 371 -21.63 8.05 -16.66
CA ALA A 371 -21.44 8.74 -17.93
C ALA A 371 -19.96 8.68 -18.38
N LEU A 372 -19.03 8.94 -17.45
CA LEU A 372 -17.59 8.87 -17.70
C LEU A 372 -17.15 7.45 -18.09
N LEU A 373 -17.48 6.44 -17.27
CA LEU A 373 -17.03 5.06 -17.47
C LEU A 373 -17.66 4.40 -18.70
N MET A 374 -18.93 4.73 -19.00
CA MET A 374 -19.66 4.25 -20.19
C MET A 374 -19.33 5.04 -21.45
N GLN A 375 -18.61 6.17 -21.33
CA GLN A 375 -18.30 7.09 -22.43
C GLN A 375 -19.59 7.55 -23.14
N GLN A 376 -20.62 7.88 -22.36
CA GLN A 376 -21.92 8.32 -22.83
C GLN A 376 -22.29 9.68 -22.22
N PRO A 377 -23.13 10.47 -22.89
CA PRO A 377 -23.65 11.70 -22.31
C PRO A 377 -24.54 11.39 -21.10
N ILE A 378 -24.60 12.30 -20.14
CA ILE A 378 -25.36 12.12 -18.89
C ILE A 378 -26.85 11.92 -19.15
N GLU A 379 -27.38 12.49 -20.22
CA GLU A 379 -28.76 12.35 -20.68
C GLU A 379 -29.12 10.89 -21.02
N ALA A 380 -28.16 10.13 -21.57
CA ALA A 380 -28.36 8.69 -21.85
C ALA A 380 -28.45 7.87 -20.55
N ILE A 381 -27.65 8.23 -19.54
CA ILE A 381 -27.73 7.64 -18.21
C ILE A 381 -29.09 7.93 -17.58
N ASP A 382 -29.57 9.19 -17.69
CA ASP A 382 -30.87 9.61 -17.18
C ASP A 382 -32.03 8.90 -17.85
N GLN A 383 -31.96 8.70 -19.15
CA GLN A 383 -32.96 7.94 -19.90
C GLN A 383 -33.00 6.48 -19.46
N ALA A 384 -31.84 5.84 -19.28
CA ALA A 384 -31.78 4.46 -18.77
C ALA A 384 -32.39 4.33 -17.36
N ILE A 385 -32.10 5.26 -16.47
CA ILE A 385 -32.71 5.34 -15.14
C ILE A 385 -34.22 5.53 -15.24
N ALA A 386 -34.69 6.43 -16.09
CA ALA A 386 -36.12 6.80 -16.23
C ALA A 386 -36.99 5.65 -16.72
N THR A 387 -36.41 4.60 -17.32
CA THR A 387 -37.18 3.38 -17.70
C THR A 387 -37.80 2.68 -16.48
N GLY A 388 -37.24 2.87 -15.28
CA GLY A 388 -37.61 2.16 -14.06
C GLY A 388 -37.29 0.68 -14.07
N SER A 389 -36.85 0.13 -15.22
CA SER A 389 -36.54 -1.31 -15.38
C SER A 389 -35.10 -1.58 -14.91
N THR A 390 -34.92 -2.71 -14.26
CA THR A 390 -33.58 -3.22 -13.97
C THR A 390 -32.91 -3.66 -15.27
N THR A 391 -31.87 -2.96 -15.65
CA THR A 391 -31.09 -3.27 -16.86
C THR A 391 -29.61 -3.19 -16.57
N ARG A 392 -28.82 -4.05 -17.23
CA ARG A 392 -27.37 -4.07 -17.15
C ARG A 392 -26.76 -3.60 -18.48
N SER A 393 -25.75 -2.76 -18.38
CA SER A 393 -24.96 -2.33 -19.54
C SER A 393 -23.47 -2.56 -19.27
N ASP A 394 -22.79 -3.21 -20.22
CA ASP A 394 -21.34 -3.37 -20.15
C ASP A 394 -20.61 -2.03 -20.38
N LEU A 395 -19.46 -1.88 -19.73
CA LEU A 395 -18.56 -0.78 -20.07
C LEU A 395 -17.88 -1.05 -21.42
N PRO A 396 -17.57 -0.02 -22.24
CA PRO A 396 -16.79 -0.17 -23.47
C PRO A 396 -15.43 -0.84 -23.24
N ARG A 397 -14.85 -0.58 -22.06
CA ARG A 397 -13.63 -1.22 -21.55
C ARG A 397 -13.76 -1.44 -20.03
N PRO A 398 -13.35 -2.61 -19.52
CA PRO A 398 -13.25 -2.80 -18.08
C PRO A 398 -12.32 -1.77 -17.43
N VAL A 399 -12.71 -1.22 -16.28
CA VAL A 399 -11.93 -0.18 -15.58
C VAL A 399 -11.47 -0.70 -14.22
N PRO A 400 -10.15 -0.74 -13.96
CA PRO A 400 -9.63 -1.12 -12.64
C PRO A 400 -10.12 -0.17 -11.55
N VAL A 401 -10.50 -0.72 -10.41
CA VAL A 401 -10.86 0.02 -9.21
C VAL A 401 -9.96 -0.40 -8.06
N PHE A 402 -9.46 0.57 -7.32
CA PHE A 402 -8.67 0.40 -6.11
C PHE A 402 -9.44 1.01 -4.95
N VAL A 403 -9.73 0.21 -3.95
CA VAL A 403 -10.20 0.67 -2.65
C VAL A 403 -9.02 0.60 -1.70
N VAL A 404 -8.59 1.74 -1.19
CA VAL A 404 -7.41 1.90 -0.33
C VAL A 404 -7.78 2.58 0.97
N TYR A 405 -6.91 2.45 1.98
CA TYR A 405 -7.00 3.16 3.24
C TYR A 405 -5.71 3.94 3.50
N GLN A 406 -5.61 5.13 2.92
CA GLN A 406 -4.41 5.98 3.02
C GLN A 406 -4.67 7.15 3.98
N THR A 407 -3.97 7.16 5.11
CA THR A 407 -4.03 8.23 6.11
C THR A 407 -3.06 9.37 5.84
N ALA A 408 -2.04 9.14 4.99
CA ALA A 408 -1.18 10.15 4.40
C ALA A 408 -1.00 9.87 2.91
N PHE A 409 -1.31 10.85 2.03
CA PHE A 409 -1.35 10.67 0.58
C PHE A 409 -1.22 12.00 -0.17
N ALA A 410 -0.88 11.92 -1.48
CA ALA A 410 -0.97 13.04 -2.40
C ALA A 410 -2.42 13.22 -2.87
N ASP A 411 -2.99 14.42 -2.72
CA ASP A 411 -4.28 14.75 -3.32
C ASP A 411 -4.15 15.02 -4.84
N VAL A 412 -5.27 15.35 -5.48
CA VAL A 412 -5.31 15.62 -6.93
C VAL A 412 -4.48 16.85 -7.34
N ASP A 413 -4.18 17.75 -6.42
CA ASP A 413 -3.32 18.92 -6.63
C ASP A 413 -1.84 18.60 -6.32
N GLY A 414 -1.50 17.37 -5.96
CA GLY A 414 -0.16 16.94 -5.56
C GLY A 414 0.27 17.42 -4.18
N ARG A 415 -0.66 17.78 -3.30
CA ARG A 415 -0.38 18.23 -1.93
C ARG A 415 -0.49 17.07 -0.96
N LEU A 416 0.43 17.02 0.01
CA LEU A 416 0.39 16.02 1.07
C LEU A 416 -0.79 16.26 2.02
N GLN A 417 -1.65 15.28 2.13
CA GLN A 417 -2.82 15.28 3.00
C GLN A 417 -2.64 14.26 4.13
N PHE A 418 -3.27 14.55 5.28
CA PHE A 418 -3.33 13.65 6.44
C PHE A 418 -4.77 13.47 6.88
N ARG A 419 -5.13 12.22 7.25
CA ARG A 419 -6.44 11.86 7.81
C ARG A 419 -6.26 11.07 9.10
N ALA A 420 -7.24 11.12 9.97
CA ALA A 420 -7.24 10.31 11.19
C ALA A 420 -7.28 8.81 10.84
N ASP A 421 -6.52 8.00 11.58
CA ASP A 421 -6.57 6.53 11.51
C ASP A 421 -7.79 6.01 12.28
N VAL A 422 -8.97 6.13 11.70
CA VAL A 422 -10.23 5.78 12.37
C VAL A 422 -10.47 4.28 12.41
N TYR A 423 -9.96 3.55 11.42
CA TYR A 423 -10.03 2.09 11.39
C TYR A 423 -8.96 1.41 12.27
N GLY A 424 -7.99 2.19 12.78
CA GLY A 424 -6.91 1.67 13.63
C GLY A 424 -5.82 0.90 12.88
N ARG A 425 -5.85 0.89 11.55
CA ARG A 425 -4.95 0.08 10.71
C ARG A 425 -3.49 0.56 10.73
N ASP A 426 -3.24 1.86 10.94
CA ASP A 426 -1.87 2.38 11.09
C ASP A 426 -1.20 1.81 12.33
N ALA A 427 -1.99 1.59 13.39
CA ALA A 427 -1.49 1.06 14.65
C ALA A 427 -1.02 -0.40 14.51
N GLU A 428 -1.65 -1.16 13.64
CA GLU A 428 -1.30 -2.56 13.38
C GLU A 428 -0.03 -2.69 12.52
N ILE A 429 0.19 -1.77 11.56
CA ILE A 429 1.33 -1.83 10.62
C ILE A 429 2.62 -1.28 11.24
N TRP A 430 2.53 -0.17 11.95
CA TRP A 430 3.69 0.60 12.39
C TRP A 430 4.76 -0.16 13.19
N PRO A 431 4.43 -1.11 14.10
CA PRO A 431 5.42 -1.89 14.82
C PRO A 431 6.31 -2.76 13.91
N HIS A 432 5.80 -3.17 12.74
CA HIS A 432 6.52 -4.05 11.82
C HIS A 432 7.58 -3.32 10.98
N LEU A 433 7.54 -1.99 10.96
CA LEU A 433 8.51 -1.17 10.20
C LEU A 433 9.83 -0.98 10.94
N ASP A 434 9.90 -1.35 12.22
CA ASP A 434 11.07 -1.22 13.08
C ASP A 434 11.02 -2.27 14.20
N PRO A 435 11.99 -3.20 14.28
CA PRO A 435 12.01 -4.23 15.31
C PRO A 435 12.03 -3.69 16.75
N GLU A 436 12.60 -2.49 16.96
CA GLU A 436 12.65 -1.86 18.29
C GLU A 436 11.27 -1.39 18.77
N ARG A 437 10.30 -1.22 17.86
CA ARG A 437 8.93 -0.81 18.18
C ARG A 437 8.01 -1.96 18.59
N GLN A 438 8.42 -3.21 18.34
CA GLN A 438 7.63 -4.38 18.70
C GLN A 438 7.70 -4.59 20.23
N PRO A 439 6.56 -4.96 20.87
CA PRO A 439 6.56 -5.38 22.25
C PRO A 439 7.54 -6.55 22.46
N LEU A 440 8.25 -6.58 23.61
CA LEU A 440 9.22 -7.65 23.90
C LEU A 440 8.62 -9.07 23.81
N ALA A 441 7.32 -9.20 24.09
CA ALA A 441 6.59 -10.47 23.98
C ALA A 441 6.29 -10.90 22.52
N GLU A 442 6.33 -9.96 21.56
CA GLU A 442 6.06 -10.21 20.14
C GLU A 442 7.34 -10.18 19.28
N ARG A 443 8.48 -9.79 19.90
CA ARG A 443 9.77 -9.93 19.23
C ARG A 443 10.01 -11.41 19.04
N GLU A 444 9.93 -11.86 17.79
CA GLU A 444 10.30 -13.23 17.46
C GLU A 444 11.68 -13.50 18.07
N PRO A 445 11.87 -14.60 18.81
CA PRO A 445 13.20 -14.95 19.27
C PRO A 445 14.10 -15.01 18.03
N PRO A 446 15.36 -14.56 18.14
CA PRO A 446 16.29 -14.63 17.01
C PRO A 446 16.24 -16.07 16.49
N GLY A 447 15.72 -16.25 15.29
CA GLY A 447 15.60 -17.58 14.68
C GLY A 447 14.25 -18.01 14.12
N GLN A 448 13.15 -17.22 14.11
CA GLN A 448 11.92 -17.66 13.41
C GLN A 448 11.83 -17.11 11.96
N PRO A 449 11.43 -17.91 10.93
CA PRO A 449 11.38 -17.44 9.54
C PRO A 449 10.35 -16.33 9.40
N ARG A 450 10.75 -15.25 8.75
CA ARG A 450 9.78 -14.36 8.10
C ARG A 450 9.19 -15.16 6.94
N GLY A 451 7.95 -15.61 7.11
CA GLY A 451 7.21 -16.41 6.12
C GLY A 451 6.96 -15.65 4.82
#